data_971f88a2b1a26cec2bd631442ec4e42d
#
_entry.id   971f88a2b1a26cec2bd631442ec4e42d
#
_cell.length_a   1.000
_cell.length_b   1.000
_cell.length_c   1.000
_cell.angle_alpha   90.00
_cell.angle_beta   90.00
_cell.angle_gamma   90.00
#
_symmetry.space_group_name_H-M   'P 1'
#
loop_
_entity.id
_entity.type
_entity.pdbx_description
1 polymer ?
#
loop_
_entity_poly.entity_id
_entity_poly.type
_entity_poly.pdbx_seq_one_letter_code
_entity_poly.pdbx_strand_id
1 'polypeptide(L)'
;TTVGLTLVRLHQASGGQALFHGQDLLGMDAKAFHAYKRRIQIIFQNPYASLNPRFTVEQILSEPMQLHGIGRDGGERRKLAQELLDKVGMPAGALQKYPHEFSGGQRQRIAIARCLTLKPEVLICDESVSALDVSVQAQVLNLLQDLQDEYGLSYLFISHDLAVVKHIS
;
A
#
# COMPACT_ATOMS: atom_id res chain seq x y z
N THR A 1 -13.10 6.63 -2.97
CA THR A 1 -12.62 5.58 -3.91
C THR A 1 -12.30 6.14 -5.30
N THR A 2 -13.23 6.83 -5.98
CA THR A 2 -13.01 7.36 -7.34
C THR A 2 -11.78 8.27 -7.44
N VAL A 3 -11.58 9.18 -6.50
CA VAL A 3 -10.41 10.08 -6.49
C VAL A 3 -9.10 9.28 -6.41
N GLY A 4 -9.00 8.34 -5.48
CA GLY A 4 -7.81 7.49 -5.33
C GLY A 4 -7.50 6.70 -6.60
N LEU A 5 -8.52 6.07 -7.20
CA LEU A 5 -8.38 5.30 -8.44
C LEU A 5 -7.98 6.19 -9.63
N THR A 6 -8.46 7.44 -9.67
CA THR A 6 -8.10 8.41 -10.71
C THR A 6 -6.63 8.82 -10.59
N LEU A 7 -6.14 9.05 -9.37
CA LEU A 7 -4.74 9.45 -9.13
C LEU A 7 -3.74 8.35 -9.52
N VAL A 8 -4.09 7.07 -9.31
CA VAL A 8 -3.28 5.94 -9.77
C VAL A 8 -3.62 5.48 -11.19
N ARG A 9 -4.50 6.22 -11.89
CA ARG A 9 -4.93 6.00 -13.28
C ARG A 9 -5.57 4.63 -13.54
N LEU A 10 -6.24 4.08 -12.54
CA LEU A 10 -7.16 2.96 -12.69
C LEU A 10 -8.56 3.42 -13.10
N HIS A 11 -8.83 4.72 -13.00
CA HIS A 11 -10.04 5.39 -13.46
C HIS A 11 -9.66 6.59 -14.33
N GLN A 12 -10.41 6.84 -15.40
CA GLN A 12 -10.17 7.99 -16.26
C GLN A 12 -10.73 9.27 -15.61
N ALA A 13 -9.94 10.33 -15.59
CA ALA A 13 -10.40 11.64 -15.12
C ALA A 13 -11.36 12.26 -16.14
N SER A 14 -12.44 12.86 -15.67
CA SER A 14 -13.35 13.67 -16.49
C SER A 14 -12.88 15.12 -16.68
N GLY A 15 -11.89 15.56 -15.88
CA GLY A 15 -11.30 16.89 -15.91
C GLY A 15 -10.47 17.19 -14.67
N GLY A 16 -9.88 18.36 -14.61
CA GLY A 16 -9.04 18.80 -13.51
C GLY A 16 -7.56 18.51 -13.72
N GLN A 17 -6.77 18.75 -12.67
CA GLN A 17 -5.32 18.51 -12.63
C GLN A 17 -4.94 17.80 -11.33
N ALA A 18 -3.91 16.96 -11.37
CA ALA A 18 -3.28 16.38 -10.20
C ALA A 18 -1.77 16.60 -10.28
N LEU A 19 -1.29 17.58 -9.53
CA LEU A 19 0.12 17.96 -9.55
C LEU A 19 0.93 17.16 -8.52
N PHE A 20 1.96 16.48 -8.98
CA PHE A 20 2.93 15.80 -8.16
C PHE A 20 4.33 16.27 -8.54
N HIS A 21 5.04 16.91 -7.62
CA HIS A 21 6.31 17.61 -7.90
C HIS A 21 6.24 18.54 -9.12
N GLY A 22 5.12 19.27 -9.27
CA GLY A 22 4.90 20.20 -10.38
C GLY A 22 4.53 19.55 -11.72
N GLN A 23 4.40 18.22 -11.78
CA GLN A 23 3.99 17.50 -12.98
C GLN A 23 2.52 17.06 -12.86
N ASP A 24 1.73 17.32 -13.89
CA ASP A 24 0.33 16.89 -13.92
C ASP A 24 0.22 15.40 -14.27
N LEU A 25 -0.11 14.59 -13.26
CA LEU A 25 -0.26 13.14 -13.41
C LEU A 25 -1.37 12.75 -14.40
N LEU A 26 -2.42 13.56 -14.50
CA LEU A 26 -3.58 13.25 -15.35
C LEU A 26 -3.29 13.53 -16.82
N GLY A 27 -2.43 14.51 -17.12
CA GLY A 27 -2.02 14.88 -18.47
C GLY A 27 -0.92 14.01 -19.08
N MET A 28 -0.28 13.13 -18.30
CA MET A 28 0.82 12.28 -18.78
C MET A 28 0.33 11.17 -19.72
N ASP A 29 1.15 10.75 -20.68
CA ASP A 29 0.93 9.50 -21.38
C ASP A 29 1.23 8.28 -20.48
N ALA A 30 0.88 7.08 -20.93
CA ALA A 30 1.04 5.86 -20.13
C ALA A 30 2.51 5.53 -19.83
N LYS A 31 3.42 5.86 -20.75
CA LYS A 31 4.86 5.61 -20.61
C LYS A 31 5.48 6.55 -19.57
N ALA A 32 5.15 7.85 -19.64
CA ALA A 32 5.59 8.84 -18.65
C ALA A 32 5.05 8.50 -17.24
N PHE A 33 3.77 8.14 -17.14
CA PHE A 33 3.15 7.76 -15.86
C PHE A 33 3.75 6.50 -15.24
N HIS A 34 4.31 5.59 -16.04
CA HIS A 34 4.91 4.35 -15.51
C HIS A 34 5.99 4.62 -14.44
N ALA A 35 6.78 5.66 -14.59
CA ALA A 35 7.79 6.06 -13.60
C ALA A 35 7.16 6.51 -12.26
N TYR A 36 5.94 7.04 -12.29
CA TYR A 36 5.21 7.51 -11.11
C TYR A 36 4.45 6.41 -10.37
N LYS A 37 4.12 5.27 -11.04
CA LYS A 37 3.44 4.13 -10.40
C LYS A 37 4.18 3.61 -9.17
N ARG A 38 5.50 3.67 -9.17
CA ARG A 38 6.32 3.28 -8.03
C ARG A 38 6.19 4.27 -6.86
N ARG A 39 6.07 5.58 -7.19
CA ARG A 39 6.11 6.65 -6.20
C ARG A 39 4.77 6.90 -5.50
N ILE A 40 3.68 6.49 -6.14
CA ILE A 40 2.31 6.67 -5.63
C ILE A 40 1.65 5.30 -5.58
N GLN A 41 1.30 4.85 -4.38
CA GLN A 41 0.67 3.54 -4.15
C GLN A 41 -0.70 3.72 -3.51
N ILE A 42 -1.56 2.72 -3.66
CA ILE A 42 -2.91 2.73 -3.07
C ILE A 42 -3.13 1.48 -2.22
N ILE A 43 -3.66 1.70 -1.03
CA ILE A 43 -4.16 0.66 -0.13
C ILE A 43 -5.68 0.67 -0.24
N PHE A 44 -6.25 -0.42 -0.73
CA PHE A 44 -7.68 -0.56 -0.96
C PHE A 44 -8.44 -0.91 0.32
N GLN A 45 -9.73 -0.57 0.34
CA GLN A 45 -10.68 -0.89 1.40
C GLN A 45 -10.72 -2.39 1.75
N ASN A 46 -10.71 -3.24 0.73
CA ASN A 46 -10.82 -4.68 0.92
C ASN A 46 -9.47 -5.38 0.68
N PRO A 47 -8.75 -5.76 1.76
CA PRO A 47 -7.48 -6.47 1.62
C PRO A 47 -7.64 -7.87 1.00
N TYR A 48 -8.81 -8.50 1.10
CA TYR A 48 -9.09 -9.79 0.46
C TYR A 48 -9.04 -9.70 -1.08
N ALA A 49 -9.60 -8.63 -1.64
CA ALA A 49 -9.62 -8.43 -3.08
C ALA A 49 -8.29 -7.95 -3.65
N SER A 50 -7.44 -7.34 -2.80
CA SER A 50 -6.18 -6.75 -3.23
C SER A 50 -4.99 -7.71 -3.22
N LEU A 51 -5.09 -8.84 -2.49
CA LEU A 51 -4.04 -9.85 -2.40
C LEU A 51 -4.43 -11.08 -3.23
N ASN A 52 -3.54 -11.54 -4.12
CA ASN A 52 -3.80 -12.76 -4.89
C ASN A 52 -3.86 -13.98 -3.94
N PRO A 53 -5.02 -14.66 -3.82
CA PRO A 53 -5.18 -15.75 -2.86
C PRO A 53 -4.37 -17.02 -3.20
N ARG A 54 -3.87 -17.11 -4.43
CA ARG A 54 -3.04 -18.24 -4.92
C ARG A 54 -1.55 -18.04 -4.66
N PHE A 55 -1.15 -16.85 -4.23
CA PHE A 55 0.24 -16.50 -3.96
C PHE A 55 0.52 -16.58 -2.47
N THR A 56 1.72 -17.05 -2.12
CA THR A 56 2.25 -16.87 -0.76
C THR A 56 2.55 -15.40 -0.51
N VAL A 57 2.69 -15.01 0.74
CA VAL A 57 3.07 -13.65 1.11
C VAL A 57 4.42 -13.26 0.49
N GLU A 58 5.37 -14.20 0.43
CA GLU A 58 6.65 -13.98 -0.26
C GLU A 58 6.45 -13.59 -1.73
N GLN A 59 5.60 -14.32 -2.44
CA GLN A 59 5.29 -14.02 -3.85
C GLN A 59 4.59 -12.67 -4.02
N ILE A 60 3.62 -12.36 -3.14
CA ILE A 60 2.90 -11.08 -3.14
C ILE A 60 3.83 -9.88 -2.96
N LEU A 61 4.83 -10.00 -2.07
CA LEU A 61 5.79 -8.93 -1.81
C LEU A 61 6.90 -8.87 -2.87
N SER A 62 7.32 -10.02 -3.40
CA SER A 62 8.41 -10.11 -4.37
C SER A 62 7.99 -9.67 -5.78
N GLU A 63 6.73 -9.90 -6.17
CA GLU A 63 6.23 -9.55 -7.50
C GLU A 63 6.44 -8.07 -7.86
N PRO A 64 5.99 -7.07 -7.07
CA PRO A 64 6.22 -5.67 -7.38
C PRO A 64 7.71 -5.32 -7.38
N MET A 65 8.51 -5.90 -6.49
CA MET A 65 9.95 -5.70 -6.49
C MET A 65 10.59 -6.19 -7.80
N GLN A 66 10.19 -7.36 -8.27
CA GLN A 66 10.70 -7.94 -9.52
C GLN A 66 10.31 -7.09 -10.72
N LEU A 67 9.05 -6.63 -10.81
CA LEU A 67 8.56 -5.80 -11.91
C LEU A 67 9.26 -4.44 -12.00
N HIS A 68 9.71 -3.90 -10.87
CA HIS A 68 10.41 -2.61 -10.80
C HIS A 68 11.93 -2.72 -10.61
N GLY A 69 12.49 -3.91 -10.76
CA GLY A 69 13.95 -4.12 -10.70
C GLY A 69 14.55 -3.89 -9.31
N ILE A 70 13.78 -4.12 -8.25
CA ILE A 70 14.23 -4.00 -6.85
C ILE A 70 14.76 -5.35 -6.38
N GLY A 71 15.95 -5.37 -5.79
CA GLY A 71 16.65 -6.59 -5.40
C GLY A 71 17.30 -7.32 -6.58
N ARG A 72 18.56 -7.71 -6.42
CA ARG A 72 19.39 -8.34 -7.46
C ARG A 72 18.88 -9.73 -7.85
N ASP A 73 18.40 -10.47 -6.85
CA ASP A 73 17.95 -11.85 -7.00
C ASP A 73 16.77 -12.17 -6.04
N GLY A 74 16.30 -13.41 -6.10
CA GLY A 74 15.21 -13.88 -5.23
C GLY A 74 15.56 -13.88 -3.75
N GLY A 75 16.81 -14.16 -3.41
CA GLY A 75 17.29 -14.16 -2.03
C GLY A 75 17.26 -12.77 -1.41
N GLU A 76 17.73 -11.76 -2.14
CA GLU A 76 17.69 -10.37 -1.68
C GLU A 76 16.24 -9.87 -1.54
N ARG A 77 15.37 -10.16 -2.53
CA ARG A 77 13.95 -9.81 -2.43
C ARG A 77 13.25 -10.47 -1.24
N ARG A 78 13.56 -11.74 -0.97
CA ARG A 78 13.05 -12.44 0.21
C ARG A 78 13.48 -11.77 1.51
N LYS A 79 14.76 -11.35 1.61
CA LYS A 79 15.27 -10.63 2.77
C LYS A 79 14.55 -9.30 2.96
N LEU A 80 14.40 -8.50 1.90
CA LEU A 80 13.65 -7.24 1.93
C LEU A 80 12.18 -7.46 2.33
N ALA A 81 11.55 -8.51 1.83
CA ALA A 81 10.17 -8.86 2.19
C ALA A 81 10.06 -9.22 3.68
N GLN A 82 11.01 -9.96 4.23
CA GLN A 82 11.03 -10.30 5.65
C GLN A 82 11.20 -9.05 6.52
N GLU A 83 12.13 -8.16 6.18
CA GLU A 83 12.34 -6.89 6.88
C GLU A 83 11.07 -6.03 6.91
N LEU A 84 10.33 -5.97 5.79
CA LEU A 84 9.06 -5.25 5.71
C LEU A 84 7.96 -5.89 6.56
N LEU A 85 7.89 -7.23 6.57
CA LEU A 85 6.92 -7.94 7.43
C LEU A 85 7.20 -7.72 8.92
N ASP A 86 8.46 -7.71 9.31
CA ASP A 86 8.86 -7.40 10.68
C ASP A 86 8.43 -5.98 11.08
N LYS A 87 8.62 -5.00 10.18
CA LYS A 87 8.21 -3.61 10.39
C LYS A 87 6.69 -3.43 10.55
N VAL A 88 5.91 -4.16 9.80
CA VAL A 88 4.45 -4.12 9.94
C VAL A 88 3.93 -5.05 11.05
N GLY A 89 4.81 -5.65 11.83
CA GLY A 89 4.46 -6.48 13.00
C GLY A 89 3.81 -7.81 12.63
N MET A 90 4.25 -8.44 11.54
CA MET A 90 3.79 -9.76 11.16
C MET A 90 4.58 -10.87 11.86
N PRO A 91 3.95 -12.01 12.17
CA PRO A 91 4.62 -13.11 12.85
C PRO A 91 5.70 -13.76 12.00
N ALA A 92 6.69 -14.36 12.67
CA ALA A 92 7.70 -15.19 12.02
C ALA A 92 7.04 -16.29 11.18
N GLY A 93 7.61 -16.59 10.00
CA GLY A 93 7.08 -17.59 9.08
C GLY A 93 5.91 -17.11 8.20
N ALA A 94 5.52 -15.84 8.28
CA ALA A 94 4.44 -15.29 7.47
C ALA A 94 4.72 -15.38 5.95
N LEU A 95 5.97 -15.32 5.52
CA LEU A 95 6.36 -15.39 4.10
C LEU A 95 5.82 -16.62 3.37
N GLN A 96 5.81 -17.78 4.03
CA GLN A 96 5.43 -19.07 3.42
C GLN A 96 3.92 -19.31 3.43
N LYS A 97 3.15 -18.46 4.09
CA LYS A 97 1.70 -18.61 4.25
C LYS A 97 0.93 -17.91 3.15
N TYR A 98 -0.31 -18.33 2.98
CA TYR A 98 -1.25 -17.72 2.03
C TYR A 98 -2.15 -16.69 2.73
N PRO A 99 -2.71 -15.71 1.98
CA PRO A 99 -3.57 -14.67 2.56
C PRO A 99 -4.74 -15.21 3.40
N HIS A 100 -5.35 -16.33 3.02
CA HIS A 100 -6.49 -16.91 3.74
C HIS A 100 -6.15 -17.45 5.15
N GLU A 101 -4.85 -17.62 5.47
CA GLU A 101 -4.38 -18.07 6.78
C GLU A 101 -4.25 -16.91 7.80
N PHE A 102 -4.55 -15.68 7.39
CA PHE A 102 -4.39 -14.49 8.21
C PHE A 102 -5.73 -13.81 8.54
N SER A 103 -5.77 -13.11 9.67
CA SER A 103 -6.90 -12.23 10.03
C SER A 103 -7.02 -11.03 9.09
N GLY A 104 -8.15 -10.31 9.13
CA GLY A 104 -8.36 -9.09 8.35
C GLY A 104 -7.27 -8.04 8.59
N GLY A 105 -6.94 -7.76 9.85
CA GLY A 105 -5.89 -6.82 10.22
C GLY A 105 -4.49 -7.25 9.76
N GLN A 106 -4.18 -8.54 9.84
CA GLN A 106 -2.92 -9.08 9.33
C GLN A 106 -2.83 -8.96 7.80
N ARG A 107 -3.92 -9.22 7.07
CA ARG A 107 -3.97 -9.00 5.60
C ARG A 107 -3.77 -7.53 5.25
N GLN A 108 -4.35 -6.62 6.04
CA GLN A 108 -4.14 -5.19 5.85
C GLN A 108 -2.66 -4.82 6.03
N ARG A 109 -1.98 -5.37 7.03
CA ARG A 109 -0.55 -5.19 7.24
C ARG A 109 0.29 -5.74 6.07
N ILE A 110 -0.09 -6.88 5.49
CA ILE A 110 0.53 -7.43 4.28
C ILE A 110 0.32 -6.49 3.08
N ALA A 111 -0.88 -5.94 2.90
CA ALA A 111 -1.16 -4.98 1.84
C ALA A 111 -0.34 -3.69 1.99
N ILE A 112 -0.16 -3.19 3.21
CA ILE A 112 0.73 -2.07 3.52
C ILE A 112 2.18 -2.42 3.16
N ALA A 113 2.69 -3.58 3.63
CA ALA A 113 4.04 -4.05 3.33
C ALA A 113 4.28 -4.15 1.82
N ARG A 114 3.30 -4.64 1.06
CA ARG A 114 3.36 -4.70 -0.40
C ARG A 114 3.56 -3.31 -1.04
N CYS A 115 2.84 -2.31 -0.58
CA CYS A 115 3.04 -0.94 -1.07
C CYS A 115 4.44 -0.41 -0.75
N LEU A 116 4.95 -0.71 0.45
CA LEU A 116 6.28 -0.27 0.91
C LEU A 116 7.44 -0.93 0.14
N THR A 117 7.23 -2.08 -0.52
CA THR A 117 8.27 -2.72 -1.35
C THR A 117 8.80 -1.79 -2.44
N LEU A 118 7.97 -0.86 -2.92
CA LEU A 118 8.32 0.09 -3.98
C LEU A 118 8.92 1.39 -3.45
N LYS A 119 8.99 1.57 -2.14
CA LYS A 119 9.46 2.81 -1.48
C LYS A 119 8.72 4.04 -2.01
N PRO A 120 7.38 4.09 -1.86
CA PRO A 120 6.58 5.20 -2.37
C PRO A 120 6.85 6.48 -1.61
N GLU A 121 6.45 7.61 -2.18
CA GLU A 121 6.42 8.91 -1.51
C GLU A 121 5.01 9.23 -1.01
N VAL A 122 3.99 8.73 -1.72
CA VAL A 122 2.59 8.93 -1.38
C VAL A 122 1.87 7.59 -1.28
N LEU A 123 1.14 7.40 -0.19
CA LEU A 123 0.20 6.31 -0.01
C LEU A 123 -1.23 6.85 0.03
N ILE A 124 -2.05 6.38 -0.88
CA ILE A 124 -3.49 6.66 -0.88
C ILE A 124 -4.16 5.57 -0.05
N CYS A 125 -4.77 5.96 1.05
CA CYS A 125 -5.49 5.08 1.97
C CYS A 125 -6.99 5.21 1.69
N ASP A 126 -7.52 4.36 0.81
CA ASP A 126 -8.92 4.40 0.40
C ASP A 126 -9.77 3.50 1.32
N GLU A 127 -10.37 4.12 2.34
CA GLU A 127 -11.14 3.43 3.40
C GLU A 127 -10.41 2.23 4.00
N SER A 128 -9.10 2.31 4.07
CA SER A 128 -8.17 1.20 4.31
C SER A 128 -8.34 0.49 5.66
N VAL A 129 -9.10 1.06 6.58
CA VAL A 129 -9.39 0.46 7.90
C VAL A 129 -10.87 0.23 8.17
N SER A 130 -11.77 0.64 7.28
CA SER A 130 -13.23 0.63 7.50
C SER A 130 -13.82 -0.77 7.69
N ALA A 131 -13.19 -1.80 7.14
CA ALA A 131 -13.63 -3.20 7.26
C ALA A 131 -13.07 -3.92 8.50
N LEU A 132 -12.31 -3.22 9.35
CA LEU A 132 -11.68 -3.77 10.54
C LEU A 132 -12.46 -3.39 11.80
N ASP A 133 -12.38 -4.20 12.84
CA ASP A 133 -12.90 -3.81 14.16
C ASP A 133 -12.09 -2.63 14.76
N VAL A 134 -12.69 -1.89 15.68
CA VAL A 134 -12.15 -0.64 16.24
C VAL A 134 -10.75 -0.82 16.83
N SER A 135 -10.51 -1.93 17.53
CA SER A 135 -9.20 -2.21 18.14
C SER A 135 -8.11 -2.41 17.08
N VAL A 136 -8.42 -3.16 16.03
CA VAL A 136 -7.49 -3.41 14.93
C VAL A 136 -7.31 -2.17 14.07
N GLN A 137 -8.36 -1.35 13.87
CA GLN A 137 -8.25 -0.05 13.22
C GLN A 137 -7.19 0.83 13.89
N ALA A 138 -7.28 0.99 15.22
CA ALA A 138 -6.32 1.79 15.98
C ALA A 138 -4.88 1.30 15.81
N GLN A 139 -4.67 -0.02 15.84
CA GLN A 139 -3.35 -0.61 15.62
C GLN A 139 -2.79 -0.34 14.21
N VAL A 140 -3.64 -0.41 13.18
CA VAL A 140 -3.22 -0.12 11.80
C VAL A 140 -2.95 1.36 11.60
N LEU A 141 -3.76 2.25 12.21
CA LEU A 141 -3.53 3.69 12.14
C LEU A 141 -2.22 4.10 12.83
N ASN A 142 -1.94 3.55 14.01
CA ASN A 142 -0.66 3.79 14.70
C ASN A 142 0.52 3.29 13.84
N LEU A 143 0.40 2.10 13.24
CA LEU A 143 1.41 1.59 12.31
C LEU A 143 1.65 2.57 11.15
N LEU A 144 0.60 3.13 10.56
CA LEU A 144 0.74 4.10 9.46
C LEU A 144 1.44 5.39 9.93
N GLN A 145 1.18 5.85 11.17
CA GLN A 145 1.90 7.00 11.74
C GLN A 145 3.40 6.69 11.94
N ASP A 146 3.73 5.53 12.51
CA ASP A 146 5.12 5.09 12.69
C ASP A 146 5.86 5.01 11.35
N LEU A 147 5.20 4.49 10.31
CA LEU A 147 5.75 4.42 8.96
C LEU A 147 5.91 5.79 8.30
N GLN A 148 5.01 6.75 8.60
CA GLN A 148 5.13 8.13 8.15
C GLN A 148 6.40 8.77 8.70
N ASP A 149 6.63 8.62 9.99
CA ASP A 149 7.80 9.18 10.67
C ASP A 149 9.10 8.53 10.18
N GLU A 150 9.09 7.21 9.97
CA GLU A 150 10.30 6.48 9.56
C GLU A 150 10.67 6.72 8.09
N TYR A 151 9.67 6.75 7.18
CA TYR A 151 9.90 6.82 5.74
C TYR A 151 9.64 8.19 5.11
N GLY A 152 9.12 9.16 5.88
CA GLY A 152 8.74 10.47 5.35
C GLY A 152 7.57 10.40 4.36
N LEU A 153 6.64 9.47 4.57
CA LEU A 153 5.50 9.24 3.68
C LEU A 153 4.49 10.37 3.76
N SER A 154 3.90 10.72 2.61
CA SER A 154 2.70 11.53 2.56
C SER A 154 1.47 10.64 2.40
N TYR A 155 0.42 10.89 3.18
CA TYR A 155 -0.84 10.16 3.07
C TYR A 155 -1.94 10.99 2.45
N LEU A 156 -2.70 10.37 1.55
CA LEU A 156 -4.03 10.83 1.15
C LEU A 156 -5.06 9.87 1.76
N PHE A 157 -5.67 10.29 2.86
CA PHE A 157 -6.71 9.51 3.53
C PHE A 157 -8.09 9.80 2.94
N ILE A 158 -8.79 8.75 2.51
CA ILE A 158 -10.19 8.78 2.11
C ILE A 158 -10.96 7.97 3.13
N SER A 159 -11.81 8.61 3.93
CA SER A 159 -12.60 7.96 4.96
C SER A 159 -13.95 8.67 5.13
N HIS A 160 -14.98 7.91 5.43
CA HIS A 160 -16.26 8.42 5.87
C HIS A 160 -16.39 8.47 7.41
N ASP A 161 -15.40 7.93 8.13
CA ASP A 161 -15.35 7.92 9.60
C ASP A 161 -14.48 9.08 10.11
N LEU A 162 -15.13 10.05 10.75
CA LEU A 162 -14.48 11.23 11.34
C LEU A 162 -13.52 10.87 12.48
N ALA A 163 -13.76 9.77 13.20
CA ALA A 163 -12.87 9.30 14.26
C ALA A 163 -11.52 8.85 13.69
N VAL A 164 -11.54 8.17 12.55
CA VAL A 164 -10.32 7.77 11.81
C VAL A 164 -9.55 9.01 11.34
N VAL A 165 -10.25 9.99 10.74
CA VAL A 165 -9.62 11.22 10.28
C VAL A 165 -8.97 11.97 11.45
N LYS A 166 -9.67 12.11 12.57
CA LYS A 166 -9.15 12.78 13.77
C LYS A 166 -7.92 12.07 14.38
N HIS A 167 -7.84 10.75 14.25
CA HIS A 167 -6.73 9.97 14.80
C HIS A 167 -5.44 10.14 14.00
N ILE A 168 -5.56 10.28 12.67
CA ILE A 168 -4.41 10.32 11.76
C ILE A 168 -3.93 11.76 11.43
N SER A 169 -4.77 12.78 11.71
CA SER A 169 -4.49 14.21 11.49
C SER A 169 -3.88 14.86 12.72
#